data_ba3fb1a00757366a410abaf48de70d6b
#
_entry.id   ba3fb1a00757366a410abaf48de70d6b
#
_cell.length_a   1.000
_cell.length_b   1.000
_cell.length_c   1.000
_cell.angle_alpha   90.00
_cell.angle_beta   90.00
_cell.angle_gamma   90.00
#
_symmetry.space_group_name_H-M   'P 1'
#
loop_
_entity.id
_entity.type
_entity.pdbx_description
1 polymer ?
#
loop_
_entity_poly.entity_id
_entity_poly.type
_entity_poly.pdbx_seq_one_letter_code
_entity_poly.pdbx_strand_id
1 'polypeptide(L)'
;MFDPVKRADMLRPLMLKNGKFLISRIAGTGEEVKEDEDRIAYSTYFKFKWYIDLPEQLSLSPAELWSPNLLGLVDNPLSSSLRDIKKLEFQNPPFSAAFRMKGKHGDPKDYNRAFTIQLSGCNYNCNYCFVPPETNACNPNFSKYFSVKEIVDYFLKAREDFNEPINVVRVTGGENMIVPEFVIELYNELEKIDGTYLWIDTNLSATKHMENVENELKDVLKRRNVGVTGCFKGTCKEDFSLITGAQQSFFDDQFKAAKLFLDWKTDLYVYLPALVYGNSVEQKIDGFVNMLQALNKNLPLRVEMLIIHEYPAAKRNMELKSKEKRPIPLTDQRKVFDSWYNKILPKYYSKEMLSKFCCEVPL
;
A
#
# COMPACT_ATOMS: atom_id res chain seq x y z
N MET A 1 5.13 20.80 -12.02
CA MET A 1 4.02 19.88 -11.76
C MET A 1 3.54 19.29 -13.06
N PHE A 2 3.17 18.03 -13.09
CA PHE A 2 2.84 17.28 -14.30
C PHE A 2 1.40 16.71 -14.23
N ASP A 3 0.92 16.21 -15.37
CA ASP A 3 -0.37 15.54 -15.53
C ASP A 3 -0.18 14.01 -15.39
N PRO A 4 -0.69 13.39 -14.33
CA PRO A 4 -0.51 11.96 -14.09
C PRO A 4 -1.34 11.08 -15.03
N VAL A 5 -2.44 11.58 -15.62
CA VAL A 5 -3.24 10.82 -16.58
C VAL A 5 -2.47 10.66 -17.88
N LYS A 6 -1.91 11.76 -18.41
CA LYS A 6 -1.04 11.70 -19.60
C LYS A 6 0.15 10.80 -19.37
N ARG A 7 0.75 10.86 -18.16
CA ARG A 7 1.87 9.98 -17.82
C ARG A 7 1.44 8.51 -17.77
N ALA A 8 0.27 8.20 -17.24
CA ALA A 8 -0.26 6.84 -17.26
C ALA A 8 -0.45 6.33 -18.70
N ASP A 9 -1.04 7.15 -19.58
CA ASP A 9 -1.21 6.81 -21.00
C ASP A 9 0.12 6.52 -21.72
N MET A 10 1.20 7.24 -21.35
CA MET A 10 2.55 7.02 -21.89
C MET A 10 3.20 5.74 -21.35
N LEU A 11 2.96 5.40 -20.07
CA LEU A 11 3.56 4.24 -19.42
C LEU A 11 2.85 2.92 -19.80
N ARG A 12 1.55 2.94 -20.00
CA ARG A 12 0.75 1.75 -20.27
C ARG A 12 1.31 0.84 -21.38
N PRO A 13 1.67 1.33 -22.58
CA PRO A 13 2.25 0.48 -23.65
C PRO A 13 3.64 -0.08 -23.30
N LEU A 14 4.32 0.49 -22.29
CA LEU A 14 5.57 -0.04 -21.74
C LEU A 14 5.32 -1.07 -20.64
N MET A 15 4.22 -0.97 -19.91
CA MET A 15 3.87 -1.88 -18.80
C MET A 15 3.23 -3.19 -19.30
N LEU A 16 2.50 -3.14 -20.42
CA LEU A 16 1.84 -4.28 -21.04
C LEU A 16 2.25 -4.41 -22.49
N LYS A 17 2.86 -5.55 -22.84
CA LYS A 17 3.31 -5.83 -24.20
C LYS A 17 3.14 -7.32 -24.53
N ASN A 18 2.42 -7.63 -25.61
CA ASN A 18 2.20 -8.99 -26.10
C ASN A 18 1.63 -9.94 -25.02
N GLY A 19 0.68 -9.50 -24.21
CA GLY A 19 0.10 -10.28 -23.11
C GLY A 19 1.05 -10.56 -21.94
N LYS A 20 2.15 -9.79 -21.84
CA LYS A 20 3.09 -9.86 -20.72
C LYS A 20 3.20 -8.53 -20.02
N PHE A 21 3.38 -8.57 -18.72
CA PHE A 21 3.45 -7.41 -17.82
C PHE A 21 4.88 -7.14 -17.37
N LEU A 22 5.22 -5.87 -17.24
CA LEU A 22 6.57 -5.44 -16.88
C LEU A 22 6.75 -5.48 -15.36
N ILE A 23 7.52 -6.44 -14.88
CA ILE A 23 7.81 -6.66 -13.45
C ILE A 23 9.17 -6.08 -13.11
N SER A 24 9.24 -5.36 -11.99
CA SER A 24 10.46 -4.74 -11.47
C SER A 24 11.49 -5.78 -11.08
N ARG A 25 12.74 -5.55 -11.46
CA ARG A 25 13.87 -6.23 -10.87
C ARG A 25 14.06 -5.73 -9.43
N ILE A 26 14.16 -6.66 -8.48
CA ILE A 26 14.33 -6.35 -7.07
C ILE A 26 15.78 -6.62 -6.66
N ALA A 27 16.29 -7.80 -6.99
CA ALA A 27 17.64 -8.22 -6.63
C ALA A 27 18.72 -7.51 -7.46
N GLY A 28 19.82 -7.13 -6.82
CA GLY A 28 21.00 -6.51 -7.45
C GLY A 28 20.77 -5.07 -7.94
N THR A 29 19.75 -4.39 -7.45
CA THR A 29 19.51 -2.98 -7.74
C THR A 29 20.14 -2.03 -6.72
N GLY A 30 20.74 -2.58 -5.65
CA GLY A 30 21.24 -1.80 -4.51
C GLY A 30 20.14 -1.34 -3.56
N GLU A 31 18.92 -1.81 -3.77
CA GLU A 31 17.74 -1.50 -2.97
C GLU A 31 17.42 -2.58 -1.95
N GLU A 32 18.14 -3.67 -2.04
CA GLU A 32 18.13 -4.70 -1.01
C GLU A 32 18.77 -4.09 0.23
N VAL A 33 17.94 -3.74 1.19
CA VAL A 33 18.43 -3.35 2.50
C VAL A 33 18.95 -4.64 3.15
N LYS A 34 20.27 -4.75 3.32
CA LYS A 34 20.90 -5.91 3.98
C LYS A 34 20.34 -6.17 5.39
N GLU A 35 19.69 -5.18 5.96
CA GLU A 35 19.09 -5.19 7.30
C GLU A 35 17.58 -5.43 7.29
N ASP A 36 16.97 -5.54 6.12
CA ASP A 36 15.53 -5.77 5.99
C ASP A 36 15.25 -7.27 6.05
N GLU A 37 15.37 -7.85 7.26
CA GLU A 37 15.04 -9.26 7.53
C GLU A 37 13.64 -9.64 7.03
N ASP A 38 12.77 -8.64 6.79
CA ASP A 38 11.40 -8.80 6.33
C ASP A 38 11.27 -8.89 4.79
N ARG A 39 12.38 -8.77 4.03
CA ARG A 39 12.36 -8.73 2.57
C ARG A 39 13.38 -9.68 1.97
N ILE A 40 13.07 -10.94 1.97
CA ILE A 40 13.90 -11.94 1.31
C ILE A 40 13.53 -11.98 -0.17
N ALA A 41 14.49 -11.70 -1.05
CA ALA A 41 14.31 -11.91 -2.48
C ALA A 41 14.22 -13.41 -2.74
N TYR A 42 13.09 -13.87 -3.29
CA TYR A 42 12.91 -15.24 -3.73
C TYR A 42 13.59 -15.49 -5.07
N SER A 43 13.60 -14.47 -5.90
CA SER A 43 14.30 -14.44 -7.18
C SER A 43 14.78 -13.03 -7.47
N THR A 44 15.34 -12.82 -8.66
CA THR A 44 15.67 -11.45 -9.11
C THR A 44 14.45 -10.51 -9.18
N TYR A 45 13.23 -11.06 -9.30
CA TYR A 45 12.01 -10.28 -9.57
C TYR A 45 10.92 -10.40 -8.52
N PHE A 46 10.99 -11.35 -7.60
CA PHE A 46 9.98 -11.59 -6.60
C PHE A 46 10.57 -11.58 -5.21
N LYS A 47 9.83 -11.05 -4.24
CA LYS A 47 10.25 -10.99 -2.84
C LYS A 47 9.19 -11.53 -1.92
N PHE A 48 9.62 -12.04 -0.77
CA PHE A 48 8.75 -12.29 0.35
C PHE A 48 8.69 -11.06 1.24
N LYS A 49 7.50 -10.78 1.73
CA LYS A 49 7.29 -9.86 2.81
C LYS A 49 6.76 -10.66 3.99
N TRP A 50 7.50 -10.63 5.09
CA TRP A 50 7.12 -11.23 6.34
C TRP A 50 6.31 -10.22 7.14
N TYR A 51 5.28 -10.70 7.78
CA TYR A 51 4.49 -9.96 8.73
C TYR A 51 4.72 -10.63 10.08
N ILE A 52 4.85 -9.87 11.12
CA ILE A 52 5.37 -10.29 12.42
C ILE A 52 4.44 -11.25 13.14
N ASP A 53 4.99 -11.97 14.13
CA ASP A 53 4.31 -12.98 14.93
C ASP A 53 2.93 -12.56 15.43
N LEU A 54 1.94 -13.15 14.78
CA LEU A 54 0.52 -12.89 14.98
C LEU A 54 -0.03 -13.25 16.37
N PRO A 55 0.45 -14.29 17.12
CA PRO A 55 -0.24 -14.74 18.32
C PRO A 55 -0.32 -13.71 19.43
N GLU A 56 0.74 -12.99 19.68
CA GLU A 56 0.78 -11.97 20.74
C GLU A 56 0.02 -10.70 20.35
N GLN A 57 -0.01 -10.39 19.05
CA GLN A 57 -0.64 -9.18 18.53
C GLN A 57 -2.14 -9.34 18.26
N LEU A 58 -2.60 -10.57 18.00
CA LEU A 58 -4.03 -10.89 17.84
C LEU A 58 -4.84 -10.66 19.11
N SER A 59 -4.18 -10.60 20.27
CA SER A 59 -4.82 -10.28 21.55
C SER A 59 -4.93 -8.78 21.83
N LEU A 60 -4.22 -7.94 21.07
CA LEU A 60 -4.21 -6.49 21.26
C LEU A 60 -5.28 -5.79 20.41
N SER A 61 -5.97 -4.84 20.99
CA SER A 61 -6.84 -3.93 20.24
C SER A 61 -6.00 -2.95 19.39
N PRO A 62 -6.56 -2.36 18.31
CA PRO A 62 -5.88 -1.31 17.58
C PRO A 62 -5.38 -0.16 18.46
N ALA A 63 -6.14 0.23 19.49
CA ALA A 63 -5.75 1.27 20.41
C ALA A 63 -4.51 0.89 21.25
N GLU A 64 -4.36 -0.38 21.59
CA GLU A 64 -3.17 -0.89 22.28
C GLU A 64 -1.98 -1.00 21.34
N LEU A 65 -2.20 -1.48 20.11
CA LEU A 65 -1.16 -1.52 19.07
C LEU A 65 -0.62 -0.13 18.74
N TRP A 66 -1.46 0.88 18.81
CA TRP A 66 -1.12 2.27 18.53
C TRP A 66 -0.80 3.09 19.78
N SER A 67 -0.78 2.47 20.96
CA SER A 67 -0.44 3.20 22.18
C SER A 67 1.03 3.66 22.15
N PRO A 68 1.32 4.88 22.63
CA PRO A 68 2.70 5.37 22.72
C PRO A 68 3.62 4.44 23.53
N ASN A 69 3.07 3.69 24.48
CA ASN A 69 3.80 2.75 25.32
C ASN A 69 4.28 1.51 24.56
N LEU A 70 3.49 1.02 23.58
CA LEU A 70 3.89 -0.11 22.73
C LEU A 70 4.88 0.32 21.65
N LEU A 71 4.79 1.58 21.22
CA LEU A 71 5.68 2.13 20.22
C LEU A 71 7.13 2.29 20.70
N GLY A 72 7.42 2.10 22.00
CA GLY A 72 8.75 2.34 22.57
C GLY A 72 9.25 3.78 22.33
N LEU A 73 8.34 4.67 21.91
CA LEU A 73 8.64 6.00 21.38
C LEU A 73 8.82 7.05 22.48
N VAL A 74 9.05 6.60 23.73
CA VAL A 74 8.95 7.51 24.86
C VAL A 74 10.03 8.57 24.85
N ASP A 75 11.25 8.29 24.37
CA ASP A 75 12.33 9.27 24.56
C ASP A 75 13.23 9.58 23.35
N ASN A 76 13.15 8.82 22.25
CA ASN A 76 13.92 9.16 21.05
C ASN A 76 13.32 8.55 19.78
N PRO A 77 12.65 9.35 18.93
CA PRO A 77 12.04 8.85 17.67
C PRO A 77 13.07 8.30 16.67
N LEU A 78 14.35 8.56 16.88
CA LEU A 78 15.44 8.08 16.03
C LEU A 78 16.18 6.86 16.59
N SER A 79 15.95 6.52 17.87
CA SER A 79 16.65 5.41 18.55
C SER A 79 15.72 4.23 18.90
N SER A 80 14.42 4.39 18.83
CA SER A 80 13.52 3.24 18.87
C SER A 80 13.88 2.36 17.68
N SER A 81 14.17 1.11 17.97
CA SER A 81 14.63 0.19 16.94
C SER A 81 13.66 0.28 15.74
N LEU A 82 14.18 0.47 14.54
CA LEU A 82 13.43 0.39 13.28
C LEU A 82 12.48 -0.82 13.25
N ARG A 83 12.79 -1.86 14.02
CA ARG A 83 11.97 -3.06 14.25
C ARG A 83 10.60 -2.75 14.86
N ASP A 84 10.49 -1.87 15.85
CA ASP A 84 9.21 -1.65 16.53
C ASP A 84 8.25 -0.78 15.68
N ILE A 85 8.81 0.13 14.90
CA ILE A 85 8.04 0.92 13.93
C ILE A 85 7.64 0.04 12.73
N LYS A 86 8.55 -0.80 12.23
CA LYS A 86 8.24 -1.79 11.18
C LYS A 86 7.13 -2.75 11.59
N LYS A 87 7.08 -3.15 12.87
CA LYS A 87 5.99 -3.97 13.41
C LYS A 87 4.62 -3.35 13.18
N LEU A 88 4.52 -2.04 13.31
CA LEU A 88 3.26 -1.31 13.17
C LEU A 88 2.87 -1.04 11.73
N GLU A 89 3.84 -0.71 10.86
CA GLU A 89 3.57 -0.43 9.43
C GLU A 89 3.03 -1.62 8.66
N PHE A 90 3.37 -2.83 9.09
CA PHE A 90 3.04 -4.05 8.37
C PHE A 90 1.90 -4.86 8.97
N GLN A 91 1.29 -4.38 10.03
CA GLN A 91 0.27 -5.14 10.74
C GLN A 91 -1.07 -5.15 10.01
N ASN A 92 -1.47 -4.04 9.44
CA ASN A 92 -2.85 -3.88 9.01
C ASN A 92 -3.24 -4.71 7.78
N PRO A 93 -2.54 -4.70 6.63
CA PRO A 93 -2.91 -5.53 5.49
C PRO A 93 -2.90 -7.04 5.79
N PRO A 94 -1.87 -7.59 6.46
CA PRO A 94 -1.84 -9.01 6.80
C PRO A 94 -2.84 -9.39 7.87
N PHE A 95 -3.05 -8.53 8.86
CA PHE A 95 -4.13 -8.73 9.82
C PHE A 95 -5.47 -8.77 9.12
N SER A 96 -5.68 -7.88 8.17
CA SER A 96 -6.90 -7.88 7.38
C SER A 96 -7.08 -9.18 6.60
N ALA A 97 -6.04 -9.66 5.92
CA ALA A 97 -6.07 -10.94 5.22
C ALA A 97 -6.32 -12.10 6.20
N ALA A 98 -5.56 -12.17 7.28
CA ALA A 98 -5.69 -13.21 8.29
C ALA A 98 -7.10 -13.24 8.91
N PHE A 99 -7.64 -12.08 9.30
CA PHE A 99 -8.98 -12.00 9.88
C PHE A 99 -10.08 -12.28 8.86
N ARG A 100 -9.94 -11.80 7.63
CA ARG A 100 -10.89 -12.05 6.54
C ARG A 100 -11.01 -13.55 6.22
N MET A 101 -9.91 -14.27 6.31
CA MET A 101 -9.83 -15.69 5.99
C MET A 101 -10.04 -16.60 7.21
N LYS A 102 -10.09 -16.02 8.42
CA LYS A 102 -10.32 -16.76 9.66
C LYS A 102 -11.57 -17.65 9.56
N GLY A 103 -11.39 -18.91 9.90
CA GLY A 103 -12.50 -19.90 9.91
C GLY A 103 -12.88 -20.45 8.54
N LYS A 104 -12.22 -20.05 7.44
CA LYS A 104 -12.45 -20.60 6.11
C LYS A 104 -11.37 -21.55 5.62
N HIS A 105 -10.10 -21.17 5.81
CA HIS A 105 -8.96 -21.81 5.13
C HIS A 105 -7.76 -22.08 6.07
N GLY A 106 -7.93 -22.07 7.38
CA GLY A 106 -6.87 -22.42 8.30
C GLY A 106 -6.56 -21.38 9.39
N ASP A 107 -5.36 -21.46 9.93
CA ASP A 107 -4.87 -20.57 10.98
C ASP A 107 -4.59 -19.16 10.39
N PRO A 108 -4.94 -18.07 11.09
CA PRO A 108 -4.50 -16.72 10.70
C PRO A 108 -3.01 -16.58 10.40
N LYS A 109 -2.17 -17.41 11.03
CA LYS A 109 -0.72 -17.47 10.76
C LYS A 109 -0.39 -17.82 9.32
N ASP A 110 -1.25 -18.56 8.63
CA ASP A 110 -1.06 -18.96 7.24
C ASP A 110 -1.08 -17.76 6.27
N TYR A 111 -1.57 -16.61 6.74
CA TYR A 111 -1.62 -15.35 5.99
C TYR A 111 -0.59 -14.32 6.46
N ASN A 112 0.40 -14.74 7.21
CA ASN A 112 1.45 -13.88 7.75
C ASN A 112 2.58 -13.57 6.75
N ARG A 113 2.51 -14.14 5.54
CA ARG A 113 3.52 -13.95 4.51
C ARG A 113 2.88 -13.65 3.18
N ALA A 114 3.48 -12.70 2.47
CA ALA A 114 3.07 -12.41 1.11
C ALA A 114 4.18 -12.69 0.10
N PHE A 115 3.81 -13.37 -0.96
CA PHE A 115 4.55 -13.35 -2.20
C PHE A 115 4.28 -12.01 -2.88
N THR A 116 5.30 -11.18 -3.02
CA THR A 116 5.14 -9.80 -3.47
C THR A 116 5.60 -9.64 -4.92
N ILE A 117 4.70 -9.14 -5.73
CA ILE A 117 4.89 -8.79 -7.14
C ILE A 117 4.97 -7.27 -7.23
N GLN A 118 6.05 -6.75 -7.79
CA GLN A 118 6.25 -5.32 -7.94
C GLN A 118 6.22 -4.94 -9.42
N LEU A 119 5.14 -4.31 -9.87
CA LEU A 119 5.06 -3.81 -11.24
C LEU A 119 6.01 -2.63 -11.44
N SER A 120 6.55 -2.51 -12.65
CA SER A 120 7.22 -1.31 -13.12
C SER A 120 6.22 -0.31 -13.67
N GLY A 121 6.56 0.98 -13.58
CA GLY A 121 5.73 2.06 -14.09
C GLY A 121 4.80 2.65 -13.03
N CYS A 122 4.99 3.94 -12.75
CA CYS A 122 4.12 4.70 -11.86
C CYS A 122 3.87 6.09 -12.43
N ASN A 123 2.63 6.50 -12.43
CA ASN A 123 2.26 7.82 -12.94
C ASN A 123 2.44 8.95 -11.92
N TYR A 124 2.71 8.64 -10.64
CA TYR A 124 3.20 9.61 -9.67
C TYR A 124 4.72 9.60 -9.54
N ASN A 125 5.27 10.62 -8.90
CA ASN A 125 6.69 10.79 -8.63
C ASN A 125 6.87 11.20 -7.16
N CYS A 126 6.42 10.32 -6.26
CA CYS A 126 6.40 10.61 -4.83
C CYS A 126 7.80 10.81 -4.28
N ASN A 127 7.95 11.84 -3.44
CA ASN A 127 9.23 12.22 -2.88
C ASN A 127 9.78 11.21 -1.86
N TYR A 128 8.94 10.37 -1.27
CA TYR A 128 9.31 9.32 -0.32
C TYR A 128 9.29 7.90 -0.94
N CYS A 129 9.14 7.79 -2.26
CA CYS A 129 8.97 6.49 -2.91
C CYS A 129 10.17 5.58 -2.63
N PHE A 130 9.88 4.35 -2.18
CA PHE A 130 10.90 3.31 -1.99
C PHE A 130 11.22 2.54 -3.29
N VAL A 131 10.47 2.81 -4.37
CA VAL A 131 10.72 2.24 -5.69
C VAL A 131 11.65 3.17 -6.47
N PRO A 132 12.68 2.63 -7.15
CA PRO A 132 13.60 3.43 -7.94
C PRO A 132 12.92 4.25 -9.03
N PRO A 133 13.42 5.44 -9.30
CA PRO A 133 12.94 6.25 -10.42
C PRO A 133 13.02 5.53 -11.76
N GLU A 134 14.06 4.72 -11.97
CA GLU A 134 14.27 3.92 -13.18
C GLU A 134 13.15 2.90 -13.38
N THR A 135 12.78 2.21 -12.32
CA THR A 135 11.69 1.24 -12.31
C THR A 135 10.34 1.93 -12.53
N ASN A 136 10.10 3.07 -11.85
CA ASN A 136 8.89 3.86 -12.05
C ASN A 136 8.77 4.44 -13.47
N ALA A 137 9.87 4.53 -14.19
CA ALA A 137 9.93 4.95 -15.60
C ALA A 137 9.91 3.80 -16.60
N CYS A 138 9.65 2.56 -16.17
CA CYS A 138 9.66 1.36 -17.01
C CYS A 138 11.00 1.11 -17.72
N ASN A 139 12.13 1.40 -17.06
CA ASN A 139 13.44 1.15 -17.64
C ASN A 139 13.68 -0.36 -17.81
N PRO A 140 13.98 -0.85 -19.04
CA PRO A 140 14.12 -2.28 -19.32
C PRO A 140 15.33 -2.92 -18.64
N ASN A 141 16.34 -2.15 -18.23
CA ASN A 141 17.49 -2.66 -17.48
C ASN A 141 17.13 -3.05 -16.03
N PHE A 142 16.01 -2.52 -15.51
CA PHE A 142 15.52 -2.74 -14.15
C PHE A 142 14.21 -3.55 -14.12
N SER A 143 13.79 -4.10 -15.24
CA SER A 143 12.50 -4.77 -15.35
C SER A 143 12.54 -5.88 -16.41
N LYS A 144 11.60 -6.85 -16.30
CA LYS A 144 11.43 -7.92 -17.27
C LYS A 144 9.94 -8.21 -17.47
N TYR A 145 9.57 -8.60 -18.68
CA TYR A 145 8.22 -9.02 -19.00
C TYR A 145 7.95 -10.46 -18.56
N PHE A 146 6.83 -10.64 -17.86
CA PHE A 146 6.30 -11.94 -17.47
C PHE A 146 4.84 -12.06 -17.88
N SER A 147 4.40 -13.23 -18.30
CA SER A 147 3.00 -13.59 -18.32
C SER A 147 2.52 -13.88 -16.89
N VAL A 148 1.23 -13.77 -16.66
CA VAL A 148 0.63 -14.11 -15.35
C VAL A 148 0.93 -15.57 -14.99
N LYS A 149 0.88 -16.50 -15.98
CA LYS A 149 1.22 -17.90 -15.75
C LYS A 149 2.63 -18.06 -15.19
N GLU A 150 3.63 -17.43 -15.82
CA GLU A 150 5.02 -17.48 -15.33
C GLU A 150 5.12 -16.97 -13.88
N ILE A 151 4.36 -15.92 -13.52
CA ILE A 151 4.33 -15.38 -12.15
C ILE A 151 3.72 -16.39 -11.17
N VAL A 152 2.59 -16.99 -11.54
CA VAL A 152 1.91 -18.00 -10.71
C VAL A 152 2.77 -19.25 -10.55
N ASP A 153 3.49 -19.68 -11.56
CA ASP A 153 4.46 -20.79 -11.47
C ASP A 153 5.55 -20.48 -10.42
N TYR A 154 6.05 -19.23 -10.36
CA TYR A 154 6.97 -18.78 -9.31
C TYR A 154 6.33 -18.80 -7.92
N PHE A 155 5.06 -18.38 -7.82
CA PHE A 155 4.32 -18.42 -6.55
C PHE A 155 4.12 -19.85 -6.05
N LEU A 156 3.70 -20.76 -6.91
CA LEU A 156 3.53 -22.17 -6.56
C LEU A 156 4.86 -22.81 -6.12
N LYS A 157 5.93 -22.55 -6.88
CA LYS A 157 7.27 -23.00 -6.49
C LYS A 157 7.69 -22.43 -5.14
N ALA A 158 7.37 -21.16 -4.86
CA ALA A 158 7.64 -20.57 -3.56
C ALA A 158 6.90 -21.29 -2.43
N ARG A 159 5.65 -21.69 -2.63
CA ARG A 159 4.88 -22.47 -1.64
C ARG A 159 5.48 -23.85 -1.38
N GLU A 160 6.09 -24.46 -2.40
CA GLU A 160 6.75 -25.78 -2.29
C GLU A 160 8.11 -25.65 -1.57
N ASP A 161 8.90 -24.61 -1.90
CA ASP A 161 10.26 -24.43 -1.40
C ASP A 161 10.31 -24.00 0.07
N PHE A 162 9.22 -23.45 0.60
CA PHE A 162 9.16 -22.94 1.98
C PHE A 162 8.31 -23.83 2.88
N ASN A 163 8.84 -24.15 4.05
CA ASN A 163 8.17 -24.99 5.07
C ASN A 163 6.96 -24.32 5.74
N GLU A 164 6.69 -23.07 5.39
CA GLU A 164 5.62 -22.28 6.01
C GLU A 164 4.67 -21.74 4.95
N PRO A 165 3.36 -21.67 5.25
CA PRO A 165 2.35 -21.27 4.29
C PRO A 165 2.59 -19.87 3.72
N ILE A 166 2.45 -19.73 2.41
CA ILE A 166 2.45 -18.45 1.69
C ILE A 166 1.12 -18.36 0.95
N ASN A 167 0.14 -17.74 1.58
CA ASN A 167 -1.22 -17.67 1.06
C ASN A 167 -1.61 -16.27 0.58
N VAL A 168 -0.82 -15.25 0.87
CA VAL A 168 -1.07 -13.89 0.37
C VAL A 168 -0.21 -13.62 -0.85
N VAL A 169 -0.82 -13.23 -1.95
CA VAL A 169 -0.16 -12.65 -3.11
C VAL A 169 -0.41 -11.16 -3.08
N ARG A 170 0.66 -10.37 -3.00
CA ARG A 170 0.57 -8.90 -2.95
C ARG A 170 1.09 -8.25 -4.23
N VAL A 171 0.24 -7.45 -4.85
CA VAL A 171 0.59 -6.63 -6.00
C VAL A 171 0.88 -5.20 -5.54
N THR A 172 2.09 -4.72 -5.82
CA THR A 172 2.57 -3.38 -5.41
C THR A 172 3.57 -2.83 -6.43
N GLY A 173 4.38 -1.86 -6.03
CA GLY A 173 5.48 -1.32 -6.84
C GLY A 173 5.11 -0.01 -7.50
N GLY A 174 4.94 -0.03 -8.83
CA GLY A 174 4.40 1.07 -9.62
C GLY A 174 2.91 1.29 -9.37
N GLU A 175 2.16 1.65 -10.40
CA GLU A 175 0.70 1.74 -10.31
C GLU A 175 0.06 0.64 -11.17
N ASN A 176 -0.45 -0.39 -10.53
CA ASN A 176 -1.01 -1.55 -11.22
C ASN A 176 -2.34 -1.25 -11.95
N MET A 177 -3.10 -0.27 -11.51
CA MET A 177 -4.36 0.12 -12.17
C MET A 177 -4.16 0.88 -13.50
N ILE A 178 -2.91 1.15 -13.90
CA ILE A 178 -2.60 1.56 -15.28
C ILE A 178 -2.80 0.38 -16.25
N VAL A 179 -2.59 -0.83 -15.77
CA VAL A 179 -2.79 -2.09 -16.50
C VAL A 179 -3.68 -3.04 -15.67
N PRO A 180 -4.96 -2.69 -15.45
CA PRO A 180 -5.86 -3.46 -14.57
C PRO A 180 -6.09 -4.89 -15.06
N GLU A 181 -5.85 -5.19 -16.35
CA GLU A 181 -5.86 -6.52 -16.90
C GLU A 181 -4.93 -7.47 -16.14
N PHE A 182 -3.81 -6.95 -15.61
CA PHE A 182 -2.90 -7.73 -14.77
C PHE A 182 -3.61 -8.29 -13.54
N VAL A 183 -4.39 -7.46 -12.86
CA VAL A 183 -5.13 -7.85 -11.65
C VAL A 183 -6.19 -8.90 -12.00
N ILE A 184 -6.89 -8.71 -13.11
CA ILE A 184 -7.94 -9.62 -13.57
C ILE A 184 -7.34 -10.99 -13.92
N GLU A 185 -6.31 -11.01 -14.78
CA GLU A 185 -5.66 -12.25 -15.20
C GLU A 185 -5.01 -12.98 -14.01
N LEU A 186 -4.35 -12.23 -13.12
CA LEU A 186 -3.72 -12.79 -11.92
C LEU A 186 -4.76 -13.45 -11.01
N TYR A 187 -5.89 -12.77 -10.75
CA TYR A 187 -6.95 -13.32 -9.93
C TYR A 187 -7.53 -14.60 -10.53
N ASN A 188 -7.79 -14.63 -11.84
CA ASN A 188 -8.34 -15.79 -12.54
C ASN A 188 -7.43 -17.04 -12.43
N GLU A 189 -6.11 -16.85 -12.32
CA GLU A 189 -5.20 -17.95 -12.05
C GLU A 189 -5.15 -18.32 -10.56
N LEU A 190 -5.14 -17.31 -9.67
CA LEU A 190 -5.08 -17.53 -8.22
C LEU A 190 -6.37 -18.13 -7.66
N GLU A 191 -7.55 -17.87 -8.27
CA GLU A 191 -8.83 -18.46 -7.84
C GLU A 191 -8.82 -19.99 -7.92
N LYS A 192 -7.96 -20.57 -8.78
CA LYS A 192 -7.77 -22.02 -8.92
C LYS A 192 -6.92 -22.62 -7.80
N ILE A 193 -6.29 -21.80 -6.96
CA ILE A 193 -5.37 -22.21 -5.91
C ILE A 193 -6.04 -21.96 -4.56
N ASP A 194 -6.37 -23.02 -3.87
CA ASP A 194 -7.10 -22.94 -2.61
C ASP A 194 -6.33 -22.14 -1.54
N GLY A 195 -7.10 -21.41 -0.73
CA GLY A 195 -6.58 -20.63 0.40
C GLY A 195 -5.87 -19.32 0.01
N THR A 196 -5.81 -18.95 -1.27
CA THR A 196 -5.08 -17.75 -1.72
C THR A 196 -5.88 -16.47 -1.46
N TYR A 197 -5.18 -15.44 -0.97
CA TYR A 197 -5.68 -14.08 -0.80
C TYR A 197 -4.89 -13.12 -1.68
N LEU A 198 -5.58 -12.33 -2.52
CA LEU A 198 -4.98 -11.31 -3.36
C LEU A 198 -5.04 -9.95 -2.67
N TRP A 199 -3.89 -9.32 -2.47
CA TRP A 199 -3.75 -7.99 -1.91
C TRP A 199 -3.22 -7.01 -2.96
N ILE A 200 -3.92 -5.91 -3.17
CA ILE A 200 -3.63 -4.94 -4.23
C ILE A 200 -3.38 -3.57 -3.62
N ASP A 201 -2.21 -3.00 -3.88
CA ASP A 201 -1.92 -1.60 -3.53
C ASP A 201 -2.10 -0.73 -4.76
N THR A 202 -2.83 0.38 -4.65
CA THR A 202 -3.01 1.37 -5.73
C THR A 202 -2.86 2.80 -5.20
N ASN A 203 -2.35 3.70 -6.02
CA ASN A 203 -2.24 5.12 -5.70
C ASN A 203 -3.52 5.93 -6.01
N LEU A 204 -4.59 5.25 -6.41
CA LEU A 204 -5.91 5.82 -6.68
C LEU A 204 -5.95 6.85 -7.83
N SER A 205 -5.13 6.67 -8.87
CA SER A 205 -5.00 7.69 -9.93
C SER A 205 -5.42 7.22 -11.33
N ALA A 206 -5.65 5.91 -11.52
CA ALA A 206 -5.78 5.33 -12.86
C ALA A 206 -7.25 4.98 -13.21
N THR A 207 -8.23 5.76 -12.77
CA THR A 207 -9.67 5.53 -12.99
C THR A 207 -10.03 5.32 -14.46
N LYS A 208 -9.47 6.11 -15.36
CA LYS A 208 -9.67 5.98 -16.82
C LYS A 208 -9.36 4.56 -17.33
N HIS A 209 -8.31 3.93 -16.82
CA HIS A 209 -7.93 2.57 -17.27
C HIS A 209 -8.78 1.50 -16.60
N MET A 210 -9.22 1.72 -15.35
CA MET A 210 -10.15 0.84 -14.64
C MET A 210 -11.51 0.78 -15.33
N GLU A 211 -12.02 1.94 -15.80
CA GLU A 211 -13.30 2.05 -16.50
C GLU A 211 -13.32 1.27 -17.82
N ASN A 212 -12.18 1.11 -18.50
CA ASN A 212 -12.09 0.33 -19.73
C ASN A 212 -12.37 -1.17 -19.56
N VAL A 213 -12.21 -1.70 -18.35
CA VAL A 213 -12.40 -3.12 -17.97
C VAL A 213 -13.29 -3.23 -16.73
N GLU A 214 -14.23 -2.31 -16.58
CA GLU A 214 -15.01 -2.12 -15.37
C GLU A 214 -15.70 -3.39 -14.88
N ASN A 215 -16.38 -4.11 -15.76
CA ASN A 215 -17.18 -5.27 -15.39
C ASN A 215 -16.31 -6.39 -14.83
N GLU A 216 -15.25 -6.74 -15.53
CA GLU A 216 -14.31 -7.80 -15.15
C GLU A 216 -13.56 -7.43 -13.87
N LEU A 217 -13.10 -6.18 -13.78
CA LEU A 217 -12.37 -5.69 -12.60
C LEU A 217 -13.26 -5.65 -11.36
N LYS A 218 -14.49 -5.16 -11.50
CA LYS A 218 -15.49 -5.14 -10.44
C LYS A 218 -15.82 -6.55 -9.94
N ASP A 219 -15.93 -7.52 -10.85
CA ASP A 219 -16.20 -8.91 -10.49
C ASP A 219 -15.06 -9.53 -9.67
N VAL A 220 -13.82 -9.18 -9.94
CA VAL A 220 -12.67 -9.57 -9.15
C VAL A 220 -12.65 -8.84 -7.80
N LEU A 221 -12.77 -7.52 -7.80
CA LEU A 221 -12.55 -6.72 -6.60
C LEU A 221 -13.60 -6.88 -5.51
N LYS A 222 -14.80 -7.36 -5.85
CA LYS A 222 -15.85 -7.68 -4.86
C LYS A 222 -15.67 -9.04 -4.16
N ARG A 223 -14.68 -9.85 -4.60
CA ARG A 223 -14.45 -11.19 -4.02
C ARG A 223 -13.93 -11.09 -2.60
N ARG A 224 -14.36 -12.04 -1.74
CA ARG A 224 -14.02 -12.03 -0.33
C ARG A 224 -12.53 -12.26 -0.04
N ASN A 225 -11.83 -12.95 -0.93
CA ASN A 225 -10.39 -13.19 -0.86
C ASN A 225 -9.57 -12.15 -1.63
N VAL A 226 -10.12 -10.97 -1.85
CA VAL A 226 -9.44 -9.83 -2.45
C VAL A 226 -9.56 -8.62 -1.54
N GLY A 227 -8.45 -7.91 -1.32
CA GLY A 227 -8.41 -6.64 -0.62
C GLY A 227 -7.64 -5.58 -1.41
N VAL A 228 -8.09 -4.35 -1.32
CA VAL A 228 -7.43 -3.20 -1.97
C VAL A 228 -6.98 -2.19 -0.93
N THR A 229 -5.74 -1.76 -1.03
CA THR A 229 -5.23 -0.61 -0.28
C THR A 229 -5.09 0.59 -1.19
N GLY A 230 -5.95 1.57 -0.99
CA GLY A 230 -5.87 2.86 -1.65
C GLY A 230 -4.85 3.77 -0.96
N CYS A 231 -3.74 4.02 -1.61
CA CYS A 231 -2.65 4.83 -1.05
C CYS A 231 -2.87 6.31 -1.37
N PHE A 232 -3.59 7.04 -0.52
CA PHE A 232 -3.72 8.49 -0.63
C PHE A 232 -2.35 9.16 -0.47
N LYS A 233 -2.16 10.29 -1.16
CA LYS A 233 -0.88 11.00 -1.24
C LYS A 233 -1.01 12.40 -0.68
N GLY A 234 -1.26 12.49 0.63
CA GLY A 234 -1.42 13.77 1.35
C GLY A 234 -2.85 14.03 1.81
N THR A 235 -3.00 15.00 2.70
CA THR A 235 -4.27 15.34 3.36
C THR A 235 -5.03 16.47 2.67
N CYS A 236 -4.38 17.18 1.75
CA CYS A 236 -4.96 18.27 0.98
C CYS A 236 -4.24 18.42 -0.38
N LYS A 237 -4.76 19.31 -1.24
CA LYS A 237 -4.24 19.55 -2.61
C LYS A 237 -2.77 19.98 -2.62
N GLU A 238 -2.37 20.81 -1.67
CA GLU A 238 -1.00 21.30 -1.52
C GLU A 238 -0.05 20.17 -1.12
N ASP A 239 -0.41 19.40 -0.08
CA ASP A 239 0.39 18.25 0.39
C ASP A 239 0.52 17.21 -0.71
N PHE A 240 -0.59 16.88 -1.39
CA PHE A 240 -0.61 15.97 -2.54
C PHE A 240 0.39 16.40 -3.62
N SER A 241 0.37 17.66 -3.99
CA SER A 241 1.24 18.16 -5.05
C SER A 241 2.72 18.15 -4.64
N LEU A 242 3.04 18.50 -3.39
CA LEU A 242 4.39 18.43 -2.85
C LEU A 242 4.89 16.97 -2.78
N ILE A 243 4.04 16.05 -2.38
CA ILE A 243 4.37 14.63 -2.29
C ILE A 243 4.57 14.04 -3.68
N THR A 244 3.60 14.19 -4.58
CA THR A 244 3.56 13.47 -5.86
C THR A 244 4.26 14.17 -7.01
N GLY A 245 4.40 15.51 -6.95
CA GLY A 245 4.82 16.36 -8.06
C GLY A 245 3.75 16.58 -9.12
N ALA A 246 2.56 15.99 -8.96
CA ALA A 246 1.41 16.19 -9.86
C ALA A 246 0.71 17.53 -9.59
N GLN A 247 -0.11 17.98 -10.54
CA GLN A 247 -0.94 19.17 -10.37
C GLN A 247 -1.98 18.94 -9.25
N GLN A 248 -2.28 19.99 -8.49
CA GLN A 248 -3.18 19.92 -7.33
C GLN A 248 -4.61 19.45 -7.67
N SER A 249 -5.09 19.70 -8.89
CA SER A 249 -6.41 19.27 -9.36
C SER A 249 -6.61 17.76 -9.34
N PHE A 250 -5.54 16.97 -9.43
CA PHE A 250 -5.61 15.51 -9.41
C PHE A 250 -5.75 14.90 -8.00
N PHE A 251 -5.71 15.72 -6.95
CA PHE A 251 -6.02 15.26 -5.59
C PHE A 251 -7.43 14.68 -5.49
N ASP A 252 -8.39 15.33 -6.12
CA ASP A 252 -9.80 14.93 -6.10
C ASP A 252 -10.03 13.60 -6.85
N ASP A 253 -9.17 13.23 -7.78
CA ASP A 253 -9.27 11.96 -8.53
C ASP A 253 -9.00 10.74 -7.63
N GLN A 254 -8.21 10.88 -6.55
CA GLN A 254 -8.05 9.82 -5.57
C GLN A 254 -9.36 9.48 -4.86
N PHE A 255 -10.20 10.48 -4.58
CA PHE A 255 -11.52 10.28 -3.97
C PHE A 255 -12.51 9.67 -4.97
N LYS A 256 -12.43 10.03 -6.26
CA LYS A 256 -13.23 9.38 -7.31
C LYS A 256 -12.91 7.89 -7.43
N ALA A 257 -11.61 7.54 -7.43
CA ALA A 257 -11.18 6.15 -7.45
C ALA A 257 -11.65 5.38 -6.21
N ALA A 258 -11.48 5.97 -5.01
CA ALA A 258 -11.96 5.36 -3.77
C ALA A 258 -13.48 5.16 -3.79
N LYS A 259 -14.23 6.12 -4.35
CA LYS A 259 -15.68 5.98 -4.52
C LYS A 259 -16.04 4.83 -5.44
N LEU A 260 -15.36 4.66 -6.58
CA LEU A 260 -15.58 3.51 -7.48
C LEU A 260 -15.40 2.18 -6.73
N PHE A 261 -14.31 2.03 -5.97
CA PHE A 261 -14.09 0.83 -5.18
C PHE A 261 -15.22 0.58 -4.16
N LEU A 262 -15.70 1.62 -3.49
CA LEU A 262 -16.83 1.51 -2.55
C LEU A 262 -18.14 1.12 -3.27
N ASP A 263 -18.42 1.74 -4.41
CA ASP A 263 -19.61 1.43 -5.23
C ASP A 263 -19.55 -0.03 -5.77
N TRP A 264 -18.36 -0.54 -6.03
CA TRP A 264 -18.13 -1.93 -6.44
C TRP A 264 -18.12 -2.93 -5.27
N LYS A 265 -18.31 -2.47 -4.02
CA LYS A 265 -18.26 -3.31 -2.83
C LYS A 265 -16.91 -3.98 -2.60
N THR A 266 -15.86 -3.30 -3.00
CA THR A 266 -14.48 -3.73 -2.74
C THR A 266 -14.16 -3.64 -1.25
N ASP A 267 -13.39 -4.60 -0.72
CA ASP A 267 -12.82 -4.53 0.63
C ASP A 267 -11.65 -3.53 0.62
N LEU A 268 -12.00 -2.25 0.79
CA LEU A 268 -11.08 -1.11 0.67
C LEU A 268 -10.48 -0.74 2.01
N TYR A 269 -9.16 -0.61 2.03
CA TYR A 269 -8.36 -0.02 3.09
C TYR A 269 -7.63 1.20 2.55
N VAL A 270 -7.13 2.04 3.43
CA VAL A 270 -6.46 3.30 3.04
C VAL A 270 -5.08 3.38 3.70
N TYR A 271 -4.06 3.63 2.90
CA TYR A 271 -2.76 4.10 3.38
C TYR A 271 -2.64 5.60 3.21
N LEU A 272 -2.21 6.28 4.27
CA LEU A 272 -1.92 7.71 4.26
C LEU A 272 -0.53 7.93 4.86
N PRO A 273 0.43 8.53 4.12
CA PRO A 273 1.73 8.87 4.72
C PRO A 273 1.54 9.92 5.82
N ALA A 274 2.23 9.74 6.93
CA ALA A 274 2.24 10.68 8.04
C ALA A 274 3.00 11.97 7.70
N LEU A 275 2.73 12.53 6.53
CA LEU A 275 3.38 13.71 5.96
C LEU A 275 2.34 14.82 5.76
N VAL A 276 2.44 15.87 6.58
CA VAL A 276 1.64 17.09 6.46
C VAL A 276 2.57 18.29 6.47
N TYR A 277 2.43 19.16 5.48
CA TYR A 277 3.29 20.33 5.34
C TYR A 277 2.70 21.55 6.04
N GLY A 278 3.57 22.36 6.66
CA GLY A 278 3.18 23.60 7.34
C GLY A 278 2.55 23.42 8.72
N ASN A 279 1.97 24.46 9.26
CA ASN A 279 1.62 24.55 10.69
C ASN A 279 0.20 24.09 11.05
N SER A 280 -0.68 23.87 10.08
CA SER A 280 -2.11 23.55 10.29
C SER A 280 -2.41 22.04 10.25
N VAL A 281 -1.56 21.24 10.91
CA VAL A 281 -1.64 19.77 10.87
C VAL A 281 -3.02 19.25 11.24
N GLU A 282 -3.54 19.63 12.40
CA GLU A 282 -4.84 19.14 12.89
C GLU A 282 -6.00 19.55 11.97
N GLN A 283 -6.00 20.79 11.48
CA GLN A 283 -7.03 21.26 10.55
C GLN A 283 -7.01 20.48 9.22
N LYS A 284 -5.84 20.19 8.67
CA LYS A 284 -5.71 19.41 7.44
C LYS A 284 -6.17 17.96 7.64
N ILE A 285 -5.80 17.34 8.76
CA ILE A 285 -6.25 16.00 9.12
C ILE A 285 -7.76 15.96 9.30
N ASP A 286 -8.34 16.91 10.03
CA ASP A 286 -9.78 17.01 10.26
C ASP A 286 -10.54 17.17 8.93
N GLY A 287 -10.06 18.04 8.05
CA GLY A 287 -10.61 18.21 6.70
C GLY A 287 -10.54 16.90 5.87
N PHE A 288 -9.44 16.16 5.96
CA PHE A 288 -9.29 14.89 5.26
C PHE A 288 -10.23 13.80 5.81
N VAL A 289 -10.40 13.73 7.14
CA VAL A 289 -11.38 12.83 7.78
C VAL A 289 -12.78 13.12 7.26
N ASN A 290 -13.18 14.40 7.21
CA ASN A 290 -14.49 14.80 6.68
C ASN A 290 -14.67 14.40 5.19
N MET A 291 -13.64 14.54 4.37
CA MET A 291 -13.68 14.08 2.96
C MET A 291 -13.85 12.56 2.84
N LEU A 292 -13.16 11.78 3.66
CA LEU A 292 -13.34 10.32 3.69
C LEU A 292 -14.72 9.92 4.19
N GLN A 293 -15.25 10.60 5.24
CA GLN A 293 -16.60 10.35 5.75
C GLN A 293 -17.68 10.67 4.72
N ALA A 294 -17.46 11.64 3.85
CA ALA A 294 -18.37 11.95 2.75
C ALA A 294 -18.46 10.80 1.73
N LEU A 295 -17.42 9.96 1.59
CA LEU A 295 -17.45 8.74 0.78
C LEU A 295 -18.14 7.59 1.53
N ASN A 296 -17.69 7.33 2.76
CA ASN A 296 -18.27 6.36 3.67
C ASN A 296 -17.94 6.75 5.12
N LYS A 297 -18.97 6.77 5.98
CA LYS A 297 -18.85 7.21 7.38
C LYS A 297 -17.72 6.53 8.14
N ASN A 298 -17.47 5.25 7.82
CA ASN A 298 -16.50 4.43 8.54
C ASN A 298 -15.12 4.36 7.85
N LEU A 299 -14.95 4.94 6.67
CA LEU A 299 -13.70 4.85 5.91
C LEU A 299 -12.49 5.41 6.68
N PRO A 300 -12.60 6.49 7.50
CA PRO A 300 -11.50 6.94 8.35
C PRO A 300 -10.97 5.88 9.33
N LEU A 301 -11.81 4.95 9.79
CA LEU A 301 -11.41 3.85 10.66
C LEU A 301 -10.66 2.74 9.91
N ARG A 302 -10.62 2.79 8.60
CA ARG A 302 -9.85 1.89 7.74
C ARG A 302 -8.57 2.51 7.19
N VAL A 303 -8.18 3.67 7.74
CA VAL A 303 -6.93 4.34 7.41
C VAL A 303 -5.81 3.87 8.30
N GLU A 304 -4.72 3.47 7.69
CA GLU A 304 -3.43 3.24 8.32
C GLU A 304 -2.45 4.36 7.94
N MET A 305 -1.90 4.99 8.98
CA MET A 305 -0.90 6.04 8.82
C MET A 305 0.48 5.40 8.60
N LEU A 306 1.12 5.68 7.48
CA LEU A 306 2.45 5.18 7.16
C LEU A 306 3.52 6.12 7.69
N ILE A 307 4.39 5.60 8.52
CA ILE A 307 5.64 6.27 8.90
C ILE A 307 6.66 6.07 7.77
N ILE A 308 7.15 7.15 7.24
CA ILE A 308 8.13 7.13 6.14
C ILE A 308 9.54 7.02 6.71
N HIS A 309 10.26 6.00 6.27
CA HIS A 309 11.65 5.74 6.65
C HIS A 309 12.62 6.08 5.52
N GLU A 310 13.85 6.41 5.91
CA GLU A 310 14.95 6.68 4.98
C GLU A 310 15.62 5.37 4.50
N TYR A 311 14.85 4.48 3.88
CA TYR A 311 15.44 3.36 3.15
C TYR A 311 16.37 3.87 2.04
N PRO A 312 17.39 3.12 1.59
CA PRO A 312 18.33 3.62 0.58
C PRO A 312 17.69 4.19 -0.67
N ALA A 313 16.68 3.50 -1.25
CA ALA A 313 15.96 4.01 -2.41
C ALA A 313 15.08 5.22 -2.07
N ALA A 314 14.40 5.21 -0.94
CA ALA A 314 13.62 6.33 -0.45
C ALA A 314 14.51 7.55 -0.19
N LYS A 315 15.65 7.37 0.50
CA LYS A 315 16.63 8.44 0.75
C LYS A 315 17.12 9.08 -0.55
N ARG A 316 17.50 8.27 -1.54
CA ARG A 316 17.90 8.75 -2.86
C ARG A 316 16.79 9.60 -3.52
N ASN A 317 15.54 9.13 -3.48
CA ASN A 317 14.39 9.87 -3.99
C ASN A 317 14.17 11.18 -3.21
N MET A 318 14.25 11.14 -1.87
CA MET A 318 14.14 12.33 -1.01
C MET A 318 15.19 13.39 -1.35
N GLU A 319 16.44 12.99 -1.53
CA GLU A 319 17.54 13.89 -1.92
C GLU A 319 17.31 14.53 -3.29
N LEU A 320 16.89 13.74 -4.28
CA LEU A 320 16.54 14.24 -5.61
C LEU A 320 15.38 15.24 -5.55
N LYS A 321 14.33 14.95 -4.79
CA LYS A 321 13.13 15.80 -4.69
C LYS A 321 13.34 17.01 -3.81
N SER A 322 14.25 16.96 -2.86
CA SER A 322 14.68 18.15 -2.11
C SER A 322 15.31 19.21 -3.04
N LYS A 323 16.12 18.77 -4.01
CA LYS A 323 16.65 19.67 -5.07
C LYS A 323 15.54 20.27 -5.94
N GLU A 324 14.41 19.58 -6.10
CA GLU A 324 13.21 20.07 -6.79
C GLU A 324 12.31 20.95 -5.89
N LYS A 325 12.79 21.38 -4.72
CA LYS A 325 12.03 22.15 -3.71
C LYS A 325 10.79 21.39 -3.17
N ARG A 326 10.88 20.08 -3.08
CA ARG A 326 9.86 19.20 -2.49
C ARG A 326 10.45 18.39 -1.32
N PRO A 327 10.93 19.04 -0.23
CA PRO A 327 11.48 18.37 0.92
C PRO A 327 10.39 17.59 1.67
N ILE A 328 10.80 16.65 2.51
CA ILE A 328 9.88 15.84 3.30
C ILE A 328 9.95 16.23 4.78
N PRO A 329 8.84 16.52 5.45
CA PRO A 329 8.80 16.89 6.86
C PRO A 329 8.86 15.63 7.76
N LEU A 330 9.97 14.88 7.72
CA LEU A 330 10.12 13.63 8.48
C LEU A 330 10.01 13.84 10.00
N THR A 331 10.44 14.99 10.52
CA THR A 331 10.44 15.31 11.95
C THR A 331 9.04 15.44 12.55
N ASP A 332 8.04 15.74 11.73
CA ASP A 332 6.69 16.00 12.19
C ASP A 332 5.76 14.77 12.15
N GLN A 333 6.24 13.64 11.65
CA GLN A 333 5.42 12.43 11.45
C GLN A 333 4.71 11.99 12.73
N ARG A 334 5.42 12.01 13.88
CA ARG A 334 4.83 11.66 15.17
C ARG A 334 3.66 12.58 15.55
N LYS A 335 3.79 13.88 15.30
CA LYS A 335 2.74 14.85 15.56
C LYS A 335 1.51 14.58 14.66
N VAL A 336 1.74 14.25 13.41
CA VAL A 336 0.68 13.88 12.45
C VAL A 336 -0.06 12.63 12.94
N PHE A 337 0.69 11.61 13.33
CA PHE A 337 0.16 10.36 13.86
C PHE A 337 -0.67 10.58 15.14
N ASP A 338 -0.11 11.31 16.13
CA ASP A 338 -0.83 11.68 17.36
C ASP A 338 -2.10 12.48 17.08
N SER A 339 -2.03 13.41 16.14
CA SER A 339 -3.20 14.20 15.75
C SER A 339 -4.30 13.31 15.15
N TRP A 340 -3.95 12.33 14.31
CA TRP A 340 -4.90 11.39 13.73
C TRP A 340 -5.60 10.54 14.79
N TYR A 341 -4.82 9.74 15.55
CA TYR A 341 -5.39 8.72 16.44
C TYR A 341 -5.88 9.27 17.77
N ASN A 342 -5.22 10.27 18.33
CA ASN A 342 -5.51 10.72 19.69
C ASN A 342 -6.32 12.01 19.77
N LYS A 343 -6.36 12.81 18.69
CA LYS A 343 -7.06 14.11 18.73
C LYS A 343 -8.25 14.19 17.79
N ILE A 344 -8.12 13.66 16.57
CA ILE A 344 -9.16 13.85 15.53
C ILE A 344 -10.15 12.70 15.51
N LEU A 345 -9.72 11.46 15.35
CA LEU A 345 -10.64 10.32 15.30
C LEU A 345 -11.57 10.23 16.53
N PRO A 346 -11.09 10.50 17.78
CA PRO A 346 -11.97 10.48 18.96
C PRO A 346 -13.09 11.52 18.96
N LYS A 347 -13.02 12.53 18.10
CA LYS A 347 -14.12 13.50 17.93
C LYS A 347 -15.31 12.90 17.20
N TYR A 348 -15.06 11.89 16.36
CA TYR A 348 -16.04 11.33 15.43
C TYR A 348 -16.51 9.93 15.82
N TYR A 349 -15.69 9.18 16.59
CA TYR A 349 -15.93 7.77 16.85
C TYR A 349 -15.86 7.43 18.33
N SER A 350 -16.73 6.52 18.77
CA SER A 350 -16.70 5.98 20.13
C SER A 350 -15.44 5.12 20.37
N LYS A 351 -15.08 4.94 21.65
CA LYS A 351 -13.97 4.03 22.04
C LYS A 351 -14.16 2.62 21.49
N GLU A 352 -15.40 2.11 21.48
CA GLU A 352 -15.71 0.80 20.92
C GLU A 352 -15.36 0.72 19.43
N MET A 353 -15.71 1.75 18.65
CA MET A 353 -15.35 1.78 17.22
C MET A 353 -13.85 1.89 17.00
N LEU A 354 -13.16 2.70 17.80
CA LEU A 354 -11.71 2.89 17.73
C LEU A 354 -10.91 1.65 18.18
N SER A 355 -11.53 0.74 18.93
CA SER A 355 -10.90 -0.51 19.36
C SER A 355 -11.04 -1.67 18.36
N LYS A 356 -11.76 -1.47 17.25
CA LYS A 356 -11.89 -2.48 16.20
C LYS A 356 -10.69 -2.49 15.27
N PHE A 357 -10.30 -3.69 14.83
CA PHE A 357 -9.40 -3.78 13.69
C PHE A 357 -10.06 -3.24 12.42
N CYS A 358 -9.28 -2.65 11.54
CA CYS A 358 -9.84 -2.04 10.33
C CYS A 358 -10.65 -3.04 9.47
N CYS A 359 -10.28 -4.32 9.47
CA CYS A 359 -11.04 -5.38 8.79
C CYS A 359 -12.39 -5.72 9.43
N GLU A 360 -12.61 -5.34 10.68
CA GLU A 360 -13.88 -5.51 11.40
C GLU A 360 -14.82 -4.32 11.22
N VAL A 361 -14.31 -3.22 10.69
CA VAL A 361 -15.08 -2.01 10.43
C VAL A 361 -15.87 -2.18 9.14
N PRO A 362 -17.21 -2.15 9.16
CA PRO A 362 -18.01 -2.29 7.94
C PRO A 362 -17.91 -1.05 7.05
N LEU A 363 -17.89 -1.23 5.74
CA LEU A 363 -18.02 -0.18 4.72
C LEU A 363 -19.41 -0.16 4.12
#